data_bf6f2666f633da9ac11a03bfc2f8dff5
#
_entry.id   bf6f2666f633da9ac11a03bfc2f8dff5
#
_cell.length_a   1.000
_cell.length_b   1.000
_cell.length_c   1.000
_cell.angle_alpha   90.00
_cell.angle_beta   90.00
_cell.angle_gamma   90.00
#
_symmetry.space_group_name_H-M   'P 1'
#
loop_
_entity.id
_entity.type
_entity.pdbx_description
1 polymer ?
#
loop_
_entity_poly.entity_id
_entity_poly.type
_entity_poly.pdbx_seq_one_letter_code
_entity_poly.pdbx_strand_id
1 'polypeptide(L)'
;METTLTLYVRYLAKPGCRESFLRQLTTEGIIDAIRREDGCLWYDYFLSVQNADEILLVEQWESEEKQQVHLRTAHMDRLRELKAQYVADARLGKVRLD
;
A
#
# COMPACT_ATOMS: atom_id res chain seq x y z
N MET A 1 -13.03 -6.42 -22.39
CA MET A 1 -12.39 -5.15 -22.09
C MET A 1 -11.81 -5.19 -20.69
N GLU A 2 -10.55 -4.90 -20.57
CA GLU A 2 -9.91 -4.90 -19.29
C GLU A 2 -10.26 -3.66 -18.49
N THR A 3 -10.57 -3.88 -17.22
CA THR A 3 -10.91 -2.78 -16.33
C THR A 3 -9.78 -2.60 -15.35
N THR A 4 -9.26 -1.37 -15.24
CA THR A 4 -8.28 -1.08 -14.21
C THR A 4 -8.91 -1.28 -12.83
N LEU A 5 -8.10 -1.74 -11.90
CA LEU A 5 -8.51 -1.94 -10.53
C LEU A 5 -7.91 -0.83 -9.67
N THR A 6 -8.75 -0.04 -9.02
CA THR A 6 -8.31 1.00 -8.10
C THR A 6 -8.72 0.64 -6.69
N LEU A 7 -7.76 0.65 -5.79
CA LEU A 7 -7.97 0.28 -4.39
C LEU A 7 -7.44 1.38 -3.49
N TYR A 8 -8.01 1.47 -2.29
CA TYR A 8 -7.40 2.25 -1.23
C TYR A 8 -7.19 1.36 -0.01
N VAL A 9 -6.19 1.68 0.78
CA VAL A 9 -5.99 1.05 2.08
C VAL A 9 -5.81 2.16 3.11
N ARG A 10 -6.66 2.18 4.11
CA ARG A 10 -6.50 3.07 5.24
C ARG A 10 -5.76 2.33 6.32
N TYR A 11 -4.54 2.77 6.62
CA TYR A 11 -3.74 2.21 7.70
C TYR A 11 -3.86 3.10 8.93
N LEU A 12 -4.09 2.48 10.07
CA LEU A 12 -3.88 3.15 11.34
C LEU A 12 -2.61 2.58 11.94
N ALA A 13 -1.55 3.38 11.99
CA ALA A 13 -0.29 2.95 12.60
C ALA A 13 -0.47 2.89 14.12
N LYS A 14 0.35 2.07 14.76
CA LYS A 14 0.46 2.12 16.22
C LYS A 14 0.91 3.52 16.62
N PRO A 15 0.54 4.01 17.81
CA PRO A 15 0.85 5.38 18.21
C PRO A 15 2.32 5.73 17.99
N GLY A 16 2.56 6.81 17.23
CA GLY A 16 3.90 7.29 16.95
C GLY A 16 4.70 6.52 15.93
N CYS A 17 4.11 5.51 15.26
CA CYS A 17 4.85 4.61 14.37
C CYS A 17 4.69 4.91 12.88
N ARG A 18 3.88 5.91 12.52
CA ARG A 18 3.59 6.19 11.11
C ARG A 18 4.85 6.47 10.29
N GLU A 19 5.69 7.36 10.77
CA GLU A 19 6.90 7.74 10.05
C GLU A 19 7.91 6.59 10.00
N SER A 20 8.02 5.81 11.07
CA SER A 20 8.92 4.66 11.11
C SER A 20 8.51 3.59 10.10
N PHE A 21 7.21 3.34 9.99
CA PHE A 21 6.69 2.38 9.02
C PHE A 21 7.04 2.81 7.59
N LEU A 22 6.73 4.06 7.25
CA LEU A 22 6.97 4.58 5.89
C LEU A 22 8.46 4.67 5.58
N ARG A 23 9.28 5.06 6.54
CA ARG A 23 10.73 5.12 6.36
C ARG A 23 11.29 3.74 6.07
N GLN A 24 10.84 2.73 6.80
CA GLN A 24 11.30 1.37 6.61
C GLN A 24 10.91 0.84 5.21
N LEU A 25 9.67 1.10 4.77
CA LEU A 25 9.23 0.73 3.43
C LEU A 25 10.11 1.37 2.36
N THR A 26 10.49 2.62 2.57
CA THR A 26 11.31 3.38 1.62
C THR A 26 12.74 2.89 1.62
N THR A 27 13.36 2.76 2.79
CA THR A 27 14.78 2.40 2.88
C THR A 27 15.05 0.96 2.45
N GLU A 28 14.09 0.07 2.62
CA GLU A 28 14.24 -1.31 2.15
C GLU A 28 13.89 -1.49 0.67
N GLY A 29 13.50 -0.40 -0.01
CA GLY A 29 13.20 -0.43 -1.44
C GLY A 29 11.89 -1.12 -1.79
N ILE A 30 11.00 -1.31 -0.82
CA ILE A 30 9.75 -2.03 -1.04
C ILE A 30 8.82 -1.24 -1.95
N ILE A 31 8.68 0.06 -1.72
CA ILE A 31 7.81 0.91 -2.54
C ILE A 31 8.31 0.93 -3.98
N ASP A 32 9.61 1.10 -4.18
CA ASP A 32 10.19 1.10 -5.52
C ASP A 32 9.98 -0.25 -6.22
N ALA A 33 10.13 -1.35 -5.50
CA ALA A 33 9.91 -2.68 -6.06
C ALA A 33 8.46 -2.85 -6.52
N ILE A 34 7.50 -2.37 -5.72
CA ILE A 34 6.09 -2.45 -6.08
C ILE A 34 5.82 -1.64 -7.34
N ARG A 35 6.35 -0.42 -7.41
CA ARG A 35 6.12 0.46 -8.56
C ARG A 35 6.71 -0.06 -9.86
N ARG A 36 7.69 -0.97 -9.79
CA ARG A 36 8.27 -1.62 -10.96
C ARG A 36 7.54 -2.89 -11.37
N GLU A 37 6.57 -3.33 -10.59
CA GLU A 37 5.83 -4.54 -10.94
C GLU A 37 5.02 -4.33 -12.21
N ASP A 38 4.93 -5.39 -13.01
CA ASP A 38 4.13 -5.40 -14.21
C ASP A 38 2.66 -5.14 -13.84
N GLY A 39 2.07 -4.14 -14.47
CA GLY A 39 0.67 -3.78 -14.24
C GLY A 39 0.44 -2.76 -13.13
N CYS A 40 1.47 -2.33 -12.42
CA CYS A 40 1.33 -1.29 -11.41
C CYS A 40 1.25 0.07 -12.10
N LEU A 41 0.08 0.72 -12.02
CA LEU A 41 -0.15 2.03 -12.64
C LEU A 41 0.04 3.16 -11.64
N TRP A 42 -0.30 2.94 -10.37
CA TRP A 42 -0.24 3.97 -9.34
C TRP A 42 -0.08 3.29 -7.99
N TYR A 43 0.81 3.80 -7.15
CA TYR A 43 1.02 3.26 -5.80
C TYR A 43 1.61 4.37 -4.94
N ASP A 44 0.76 5.12 -4.24
CA ASP A 44 1.17 6.29 -3.47
C ASP A 44 0.58 6.29 -2.07
N TYR A 45 1.38 6.74 -1.12
CA TYR A 45 0.97 6.93 0.26
C TYR A 45 0.71 8.41 0.53
N PHE A 46 -0.35 8.67 1.29
CA PHE A 46 -0.73 10.02 1.70
C PHE A 46 -0.91 10.04 3.21
N LEU A 47 -0.50 11.12 3.84
CA LEU A 47 -0.64 11.25 5.29
C LEU A 47 -1.89 12.05 5.61
N SER A 48 -2.66 11.58 6.61
CA SER A 48 -3.80 12.35 7.10
C SER A 48 -3.30 13.62 7.78
N VAL A 49 -3.92 14.73 7.46
CA VAL A 49 -3.61 16.01 8.13
C VAL A 49 -4.30 16.12 9.47
N GLN A 50 -5.27 15.25 9.75
CA GLN A 50 -6.08 15.31 10.95
C GLN A 50 -5.69 14.27 11.99
N ASN A 51 -5.14 13.13 11.55
CA ASN A 51 -4.76 12.04 12.44
C ASN A 51 -3.30 11.69 12.20
N ALA A 52 -2.46 11.90 13.21
CA ALA A 52 -1.02 11.70 13.10
C ALA A 52 -0.60 10.25 12.85
N ASP A 53 -1.48 9.30 13.07
CA ASP A 53 -1.20 7.87 12.90
C ASP A 53 -1.87 7.27 11.67
N GLU A 54 -2.63 8.05 10.91
CA GLU A 54 -3.36 7.54 9.76
C GLU A 54 -2.63 7.78 8.45
N ILE A 55 -2.62 6.74 7.60
CA ILE A 55 -2.02 6.76 6.27
C ILE A 55 -3.06 6.26 5.29
N LEU A 56 -3.15 6.90 4.13
CA LEU A 56 -3.96 6.41 3.02
C LEU A 56 -3.02 5.93 1.91
N LEU A 57 -3.18 4.69 1.50
CA LEU A 57 -2.54 4.17 0.30
C LEU A 57 -3.57 4.15 -0.81
N VAL A 58 -3.22 4.69 -1.97
CA VAL A 58 -4.02 4.55 -3.19
C VAL A 58 -3.19 3.76 -4.18
N GLU A 59 -3.78 2.70 -4.72
CA GLU A 59 -3.09 1.86 -5.69
C GLU A 59 -4.01 1.55 -6.87
N GLN A 60 -3.41 1.51 -8.04
CA GLN A 60 -4.13 1.19 -9.27
C GLN A 60 -3.33 0.18 -10.08
N TRP A 61 -4.03 -0.85 -10.56
CA TRP A 61 -3.44 -1.95 -11.32
C TRP A 61 -4.15 -2.07 -12.66
N GLU A 62 -3.42 -2.54 -13.67
CA GLU A 62 -4.01 -2.79 -15.00
C GLU A 62 -5.20 -3.74 -14.93
N SER A 63 -5.14 -4.72 -14.02
CA SER A 63 -6.18 -5.72 -13.87
C SER A 63 -6.11 -6.34 -12.49
N GLU A 64 -7.17 -7.05 -12.13
CA GLU A 64 -7.19 -7.80 -10.88
C GLU A 64 -6.12 -8.90 -10.87
N GLU A 65 -5.84 -9.51 -12.02
CA GLU A 65 -4.79 -10.54 -12.12
C GLU A 65 -3.43 -9.98 -11.76
N LYS A 66 -3.10 -8.79 -12.23
CA LYS A 66 -1.83 -8.15 -11.92
C LYS A 66 -1.71 -7.86 -10.43
N GLN A 67 -2.79 -7.41 -9.82
CA GLN A 67 -2.81 -7.15 -8.40
C GLN A 67 -2.64 -8.44 -7.59
N GLN A 68 -3.22 -9.56 -8.05
CA GLN A 68 -3.06 -10.85 -7.37
C GLN A 68 -1.61 -11.34 -7.44
N VAL A 69 -0.93 -11.14 -8.57
CA VAL A 69 0.50 -11.47 -8.69
C VAL A 69 1.31 -10.63 -7.70
N HIS A 70 1.00 -9.33 -7.61
CA HIS A 70 1.63 -8.41 -6.66
C HIS A 70 1.60 -8.96 -5.22
N LEU A 71 0.48 -9.49 -4.80
CA LEU A 71 0.31 -9.98 -3.43
C LEU A 71 1.21 -11.16 -3.09
N ARG A 72 1.77 -11.86 -4.09
CA ARG A 72 2.60 -13.06 -3.88
C ARG A 72 4.10 -12.77 -3.97
N THR A 73 4.49 -11.53 -4.13
CA THR A 73 5.91 -11.19 -4.26
C THR A 73 6.64 -11.25 -2.91
N ALA A 74 7.95 -11.45 -2.97
CA ALA A 74 8.77 -11.51 -1.75
C ALA A 74 8.75 -10.18 -1.00
N HIS A 75 8.74 -9.05 -1.73
CA HIS A 75 8.71 -7.76 -1.05
C HIS A 75 7.37 -7.50 -0.35
N MET A 76 6.28 -8.14 -0.80
CA MET A 76 5.02 -8.06 -0.08
C MET A 76 5.04 -8.90 1.20
N ASP A 77 5.78 -10.02 1.21
CA ASP A 77 5.99 -10.77 2.45
C ASP A 77 6.68 -9.88 3.49
N ARG A 78 7.70 -9.15 3.06
CA ARG A 78 8.41 -8.23 3.96
C ARG A 78 7.50 -7.08 4.41
N LEU A 79 6.67 -6.56 3.51
CA LEU A 79 5.71 -5.51 3.87
C LEU A 79 4.76 -6.00 4.96
N ARG A 80 4.30 -7.25 4.87
CA ARG A 80 3.42 -7.83 5.90
C ARG A 80 4.10 -7.93 7.25
N GLU A 81 5.39 -8.25 7.28
CA GLU A 81 6.16 -8.26 8.53
C GLU A 81 6.21 -6.87 9.15
N LEU A 82 6.45 -5.84 8.33
CA LEU A 82 6.49 -4.46 8.80
C LEU A 82 5.11 -3.98 9.27
N LYS A 83 4.05 -4.40 8.58
CA LYS A 83 2.69 -4.10 9.03
C LYS A 83 2.44 -4.70 10.42
N ALA A 84 2.86 -5.93 10.64
CA ALA A 84 2.69 -6.57 11.95
C ALA A 84 3.42 -5.79 13.05
N GLN A 85 4.53 -5.18 12.72
CA GLN A 85 5.33 -4.42 13.67
C GLN A 85 4.76 -3.04 13.97
N TYR A 86 4.28 -2.33 12.96
CA TYR A 86 3.99 -0.90 13.04
C TYR A 86 2.51 -0.51 12.89
N VAL A 87 1.67 -1.40 12.39
CA VAL A 87 0.28 -1.05 12.02
C VAL A 87 -0.71 -1.73 12.98
N ALA A 88 -1.64 -0.92 13.50
CA ALA A 88 -2.66 -1.41 14.42
C ALA A 88 -3.91 -1.91 13.69
N ASP A 89 -4.27 -1.27 12.56
CA ASP A 89 -5.46 -1.62 11.81
C ASP A 89 -5.29 -1.23 10.35
N ALA A 90 -5.96 -1.95 9.46
CA ALA A 90 -5.94 -1.64 8.03
C ALA A 90 -7.29 -1.99 7.43
N ARG A 91 -7.80 -1.09 6.58
CA ARG A 91 -9.07 -1.30 5.87
C ARG A 91 -8.87 -1.05 4.40
N LEU A 92 -9.26 -2.03 3.60
CA LEU A 92 -9.12 -1.96 2.14
C LEU A 92 -10.50 -1.79 1.50
N GLY A 93 -10.57 -0.98 0.47
CA GLY A 93 -11.78 -0.83 -0.32
C GLY A 93 -11.46 -0.62 -1.78
N LYS A 94 -12.46 -0.85 -2.63
CA LYS A 94 -12.37 -0.56 -4.04
C LYS A 94 -12.88 0.84 -4.30
N VAL A 95 -12.24 1.52 -5.26
CA VAL A 95 -12.61 2.88 -5.66
C VAL A 95 -13.11 2.82 -7.09
N ARG A 96 -14.23 3.48 -7.33
CA ARG A 96 -14.76 3.65 -8.65
C ARG A 96 -14.48 5.08 -9.09
N LEU A 97 -13.71 5.20 -10.15
CA LEU A 97 -13.40 6.52 -10.70
C LEU A 97 -14.28 6.75 -11.92
N ASP A 98 -15.00 7.86 -11.92
CA ASP A 98 -15.87 8.24 -13.04
C ASP A 98 -15.20 9.22 -13.98
#